data_7ebc694d3b74d9b72ebec78f1cd8a426
#
_entry.id   7ebc694d3b74d9b72ebec78f1cd8a426
#
_cell.length_a   1.000
_cell.length_b   1.000
_cell.length_c   1.000
_cell.angle_alpha   90.00
_cell.angle_beta   90.00
_cell.angle_gamma   90.00
#
_symmetry.space_group_name_H-M   'P 1'
#
loop_
_entity.id
_entity.type
_entity.pdbx_description
1 polymer ?
#
loop_
_entity_poly.entity_id
_entity_poly.type
_entity_poly.pdbx_seq_one_letter_code
_entity_poly.pdbx_strand_id
1 'polypeptide(L)'
;MRVRVLVAVLAMFGLTGVSYAQGVLLKNVVIYDGSGKAGVRGDVRIQGDKIAEVGDKLTAKTGETVRDEHGLALAPGFIDMHSHADGNILEDLDAENSTRQGLTTVVVGQDGESEYPLADFLGKLEKTPPALNVASMVGHGTIRHLAMDPKNQIREATPEEIAKMKKLLAEELKAGPFGLSSGLEYDPGHFATTAEVIDLAKMAGEQGGFYISHVRDEGNHVFDSYDEIIKIGKGGKLPVEITHIKMGVPAMWNMAAKRMPEVFAQARKEGVDLKADVYPYTFWQSNLRVIMLDRDYYNPEKVAKALEESGGADHMWFTSYKPDPTILGKSLEEVAKMWKMTPVETYMKMVRAADVGVGGNAENEPSIMAQSMNEDDVRWLVAQPNIMFCSDGGLRDRHPRGAGSFPRVLGKYVRDDKVLPLELAIHKMTEMPAQQLGLKDRGRIAPGFVADMVVFDPATVADGSTMQTPQAPPKGIEAVWVSGEIVVENNKVTGAHPGKVLRHVPTS
;
A
#
# COMPACT_ATOMS: atom_id res chain seq x y z
N MET A 1 -62.56 28.67 -53.13
CA MET A 1 -62.16 29.07 -51.78
C MET A 1 -61.18 28.03 -51.25
N ARG A 2 -59.89 28.38 -51.25
CA ARG A 2 -58.82 27.49 -50.70
C ARG A 2 -58.32 28.11 -49.39
N VAL A 3 -58.56 27.44 -48.26
CA VAL A 3 -58.11 27.81 -46.94
C VAL A 3 -56.69 27.33 -46.80
N ARG A 4 -55.73 28.28 -46.59
CA ARG A 4 -54.34 27.97 -46.22
C ARG A 4 -54.24 27.95 -44.71
N VAL A 5 -53.89 26.78 -44.18
CA VAL A 5 -53.56 26.59 -42.75
C VAL A 5 -52.07 26.88 -42.60
N LEU A 6 -51.75 27.93 -41.81
CA LEU A 6 -50.39 28.27 -41.40
C LEU A 6 -50.03 27.46 -40.17
N VAL A 7 -49.05 26.54 -40.29
CA VAL A 7 -48.50 25.80 -39.13
C VAL A 7 -47.29 26.59 -38.63
N ALA A 8 -47.43 27.18 -37.44
CA ALA A 8 -46.30 27.83 -36.76
C ALA A 8 -45.54 26.76 -35.98
N VAL A 9 -44.28 26.50 -36.39
CA VAL A 9 -43.35 25.65 -35.65
C VAL A 9 -42.67 26.49 -34.58
N LEU A 10 -43.05 26.34 -33.32
CA LEU A 10 -42.29 26.85 -32.18
C LEU A 10 -41.04 26.00 -31.99
N ALA A 11 -39.87 26.55 -32.34
CA ALA A 11 -38.58 25.99 -31.97
C ALA A 11 -38.34 26.28 -30.48
N MET A 12 -38.53 25.28 -29.60
CA MET A 12 -38.01 25.32 -28.22
C MET A 12 -36.51 25.13 -28.28
N PHE A 13 -35.75 26.21 -28.14
CA PHE A 13 -34.33 26.14 -27.75
C PHE A 13 -34.27 25.68 -26.31
N GLY A 14 -34.04 24.39 -26.10
CA GLY A 14 -33.62 23.85 -24.82
C GLY A 14 -32.25 24.38 -24.46
N LEU A 15 -32.18 25.37 -23.58
CA LEU A 15 -30.97 25.71 -22.87
C LEU A 15 -30.60 24.47 -22.02
N THR A 16 -29.68 23.65 -22.55
CA THR A 16 -28.93 22.69 -21.73
C THR A 16 -28.05 23.51 -20.81
N GLY A 17 -28.56 23.84 -19.64
CA GLY A 17 -27.76 24.40 -18.57
C GLY A 17 -26.66 23.41 -18.26
N VAL A 18 -25.43 23.76 -18.56
CA VAL A 18 -24.26 23.09 -17.98
C VAL A 18 -24.40 23.29 -16.49
N SER A 19 -24.80 22.24 -15.76
CA SER A 19 -24.76 22.23 -14.32
C SER A 19 -23.30 22.34 -13.92
N TYR A 20 -22.83 23.56 -13.64
CA TYR A 20 -21.58 23.74 -12.95
C TYR A 20 -21.74 23.04 -11.61
N ALA A 21 -20.90 22.03 -11.34
CA ALA A 21 -20.83 21.42 -10.02
C ALA A 21 -20.74 22.57 -8.99
N GLN A 22 -21.67 22.61 -8.05
CA GLN A 22 -21.68 23.63 -7.01
C GLN A 22 -20.35 23.52 -6.27
N GLY A 23 -19.58 24.61 -6.17
CA GLY A 23 -18.30 24.64 -5.45
C GLY A 23 -18.55 24.37 -3.95
N VAL A 24 -17.51 23.86 -3.28
CA VAL A 24 -17.50 23.69 -1.83
C VAL A 24 -16.45 24.63 -1.24
N LEU A 25 -16.84 25.36 -0.18
CA LEU A 25 -15.94 26.18 0.60
C LEU A 25 -15.78 25.58 2.01
N LEU A 26 -14.61 25.01 2.28
CA LEU A 26 -14.22 24.56 3.61
C LEU A 26 -13.68 25.76 4.39
N LYS A 27 -14.25 26.03 5.54
CA LYS A 27 -13.88 27.16 6.40
C LYS A 27 -13.31 26.72 7.72
N ASN A 28 -12.49 27.61 8.30
CA ASN A 28 -11.95 27.44 9.65
C ASN A 28 -11.15 26.13 9.82
N VAL A 29 -10.34 25.74 8.83
CA VAL A 29 -9.43 24.60 8.91
C VAL A 29 -8.03 25.02 9.38
N VAL A 30 -7.28 24.08 9.95
CA VAL A 30 -5.82 24.18 10.09
C VAL A 30 -5.20 23.38 8.94
N ILE A 31 -4.67 24.10 7.95
CA ILE A 31 -4.16 23.53 6.71
C ILE A 31 -2.73 23.05 6.92
N TYR A 32 -2.52 21.74 6.83
CA TYR A 32 -1.21 21.09 6.67
C TYR A 32 -1.05 20.78 5.18
N ASP A 33 -0.30 21.62 4.46
CA ASP A 33 -0.29 21.63 3.00
C ASP A 33 0.47 20.45 2.34
N GLY A 34 0.99 19.51 3.12
CA GLY A 34 1.79 18.37 2.67
C GLY A 34 3.30 18.64 2.58
N SER A 35 3.75 19.90 2.63
CA SER A 35 5.17 20.27 2.46
C SER A 35 6.08 20.00 3.68
N GLY A 36 5.54 19.47 4.76
CA GLY A 36 6.26 19.33 6.02
C GLY A 36 6.37 20.61 6.84
N LYS A 37 5.65 21.67 6.46
CA LYS A 37 5.55 22.91 7.23
C LYS A 37 4.41 22.85 8.24
N ALA A 38 4.55 23.62 9.33
CA ALA A 38 3.53 23.73 10.34
C ALA A 38 2.18 24.18 9.77
N GLY A 39 1.08 23.68 10.34
CA GLY A 39 -0.27 23.99 9.92
C GLY A 39 -0.62 25.48 10.07
N VAL A 40 -1.35 26.01 9.10
CA VAL A 40 -1.78 27.41 9.06
C VAL A 40 -3.32 27.47 8.98
N ARG A 41 -3.95 28.32 9.81
CA ARG A 41 -5.40 28.54 9.71
C ARG A 41 -5.79 29.16 8.39
N GLY A 42 -6.89 28.69 7.80
CA GLY A 42 -7.38 29.20 6.54
C GLY A 42 -8.65 28.53 6.06
N ASP A 43 -9.02 28.85 4.84
CA ASP A 43 -10.15 28.31 4.12
C ASP A 43 -9.69 27.73 2.78
N VAL A 44 -10.38 26.71 2.29
CA VAL A 44 -10.08 26.06 1.00
C VAL A 44 -11.34 25.96 0.16
N ARG A 45 -11.25 26.44 -1.09
CA ARG A 45 -12.33 26.30 -2.07
C ARG A 45 -12.05 25.18 -3.03
N ILE A 46 -13.02 24.31 -3.21
CA ILE A 46 -13.05 23.21 -4.19
C ILE A 46 -13.99 23.62 -5.32
N GLN A 47 -13.58 23.37 -6.56
CA GLN A 47 -14.43 23.52 -7.74
C GLN A 47 -14.20 22.34 -8.70
N GLY A 48 -15.23 21.54 -8.90
CA GLY A 48 -15.09 20.26 -9.59
C GLY A 48 -14.13 19.36 -8.84
N ASP A 49 -13.16 18.80 -9.52
CA ASP A 49 -12.16 17.89 -8.94
C ASP A 49 -10.89 18.61 -8.42
N LYS A 50 -10.86 19.95 -8.42
CA LYS A 50 -9.64 20.72 -8.10
C LYS A 50 -9.82 21.63 -6.89
N ILE A 51 -8.71 21.85 -6.20
CA ILE A 51 -8.55 22.96 -5.26
C ILE A 51 -8.45 24.24 -6.07
N ALA A 52 -9.44 25.10 -5.98
CA ALA A 52 -9.50 26.35 -6.75
C ALA A 52 -8.79 27.50 -6.05
N GLU A 53 -8.86 27.56 -4.72
CA GLU A 53 -8.32 28.67 -3.93
C GLU A 53 -7.99 28.23 -2.51
N VAL A 54 -6.91 28.76 -1.95
CA VAL A 54 -6.50 28.62 -0.56
C VAL A 54 -6.24 30.02 -0.01
N GLY A 55 -6.83 30.37 1.12
CA GLY A 55 -6.70 31.72 1.68
C GLY A 55 -7.10 31.79 3.16
N ASP A 56 -6.82 32.92 3.81
CA ASP A 56 -7.10 33.11 5.24
C ASP A 56 -8.61 33.25 5.54
N LYS A 57 -9.32 34.06 4.72
CA LYS A 57 -10.77 34.34 4.89
C LYS A 57 -11.45 34.46 3.54
N LEU A 58 -11.84 33.32 2.98
CA LEU A 58 -12.54 33.33 1.72
C LEU A 58 -14.02 33.66 1.91
N THR A 59 -14.56 34.50 1.03
CA THR A 59 -15.98 34.80 0.98
C THR A 59 -16.69 33.78 0.12
N ALA A 60 -17.79 33.23 0.64
CA ALA A 60 -18.63 32.29 -0.11
C ALA A 60 -19.18 32.95 -1.37
N LYS A 61 -19.15 32.24 -2.49
CA LYS A 61 -19.76 32.63 -3.76
C LYS A 61 -21.20 32.10 -3.83
N THR A 62 -22.03 32.76 -4.64
CA THR A 62 -23.42 32.31 -4.83
C THR A 62 -23.47 30.87 -5.35
N GLY A 63 -24.22 30.03 -4.66
CA GLY A 63 -24.39 28.61 -5.01
C GLY A 63 -23.32 27.68 -4.47
N GLU A 64 -22.31 28.18 -3.72
CA GLU A 64 -21.35 27.28 -3.03
C GLU A 64 -21.97 26.65 -1.78
N THR A 65 -21.61 25.40 -1.53
CA THR A 65 -21.85 24.75 -0.23
C THR A 65 -20.75 25.20 0.74
N VAL A 66 -21.12 25.79 1.86
CA VAL A 66 -20.17 26.21 2.90
C VAL A 66 -20.15 25.17 4.02
N ARG A 67 -18.97 24.68 4.36
CA ARG A 67 -18.73 23.76 5.49
C ARG A 67 -17.79 24.42 6.47
N ASP A 68 -18.19 24.57 7.71
CA ASP A 68 -17.33 25.03 8.80
C ASP A 68 -16.73 23.80 9.50
N GLU A 69 -15.44 23.63 9.38
CA GLU A 69 -14.70 22.49 9.94
C GLU A 69 -14.17 22.77 11.37
N HIS A 70 -14.61 23.88 11.98
CA HIS A 70 -14.42 24.21 13.42
C HIS A 70 -12.98 24.13 13.94
N GLY A 71 -11.97 24.32 13.09
CA GLY A 71 -10.57 24.28 13.45
C GLY A 71 -9.92 22.90 13.35
N LEU A 72 -10.58 21.94 12.75
CA LEU A 72 -10.02 20.62 12.45
C LEU A 72 -8.82 20.74 11.49
N ALA A 73 -7.98 19.72 11.48
CA ALA A 73 -6.87 19.63 10.55
C ALA A 73 -7.37 19.23 9.15
N LEU A 74 -6.89 19.94 8.12
CA LEU A 74 -7.04 19.57 6.72
C LEU A 74 -5.66 19.23 6.17
N ALA A 75 -5.53 18.05 5.56
CA ALA A 75 -4.33 17.62 4.88
C ALA A 75 -4.66 17.11 3.47
N PRO A 76 -3.66 16.96 2.55
CA PRO A 76 -3.85 16.17 1.35
C PRO A 76 -4.27 14.76 1.71
N GLY A 77 -5.03 14.10 0.86
CA GLY A 77 -5.38 12.70 1.03
C GLY A 77 -4.14 11.81 1.11
N PHE A 78 -4.16 10.84 2.00
CA PHE A 78 -3.01 9.98 2.22
C PHE A 78 -2.81 9.02 1.06
N ILE A 79 -1.55 8.70 0.78
CA ILE A 79 -1.12 7.77 -0.27
C ILE A 79 -0.43 6.58 0.39
N ASP A 80 -0.99 5.41 0.18
CA ASP A 80 -0.44 4.13 0.66
C ASP A 80 0.50 3.56 -0.38
N MET A 81 1.81 3.51 -0.09
CA MET A 81 2.82 3.06 -1.03
C MET A 81 2.86 1.54 -1.21
N HIS A 82 2.27 0.79 -0.27
CA HIS A 82 2.18 -0.66 -0.34
C HIS A 82 0.83 -1.15 0.14
N SER A 83 0.00 -1.57 -0.80
CA SER A 83 -1.35 -2.08 -0.55
C SER A 83 -1.62 -3.35 -1.35
N HIS A 84 -2.37 -4.28 -0.74
CA HIS A 84 -2.91 -5.48 -1.39
C HIS A 84 -4.40 -5.33 -1.72
N ALA A 85 -4.85 -4.10 -1.96
CA ALA A 85 -6.24 -3.82 -2.31
C ALA A 85 -6.66 -4.46 -3.65
N ASP A 86 -5.72 -4.70 -4.57
CA ASP A 86 -5.97 -5.37 -5.86
C ASP A 86 -6.67 -6.73 -5.70
N GLY A 87 -6.39 -7.48 -4.65
CA GLY A 87 -7.05 -8.77 -4.40
C GLY A 87 -8.57 -8.72 -4.26
N ASN A 88 -9.17 -7.57 -3.92
CA ASN A 88 -10.60 -7.46 -3.68
C ASN A 88 -11.27 -6.16 -4.17
N ILE A 89 -10.54 -5.21 -4.74
CA ILE A 89 -11.06 -3.87 -5.05
C ILE A 89 -12.18 -3.87 -6.09
N LEU A 90 -12.21 -4.85 -7.00
CA LEU A 90 -13.29 -5.00 -7.98
C LEU A 90 -14.60 -5.49 -7.36
N GLU A 91 -14.55 -6.06 -6.15
CA GLU A 91 -15.67 -6.58 -5.39
C GLU A 91 -16.07 -5.66 -4.22
N ASP A 92 -15.18 -4.74 -3.83
CA ASP A 92 -15.32 -3.82 -2.70
C ASP A 92 -14.90 -2.42 -3.13
N LEU A 93 -15.77 -1.77 -3.93
CA LEU A 93 -15.51 -0.47 -4.53
C LEU A 93 -15.45 0.67 -3.51
N ASP A 94 -16.08 0.53 -2.36
CA ASP A 94 -16.02 1.51 -1.27
C ASP A 94 -14.61 1.53 -0.61
N ALA A 95 -13.88 0.41 -0.69
CA ALA A 95 -12.57 0.22 -0.05
C ALA A 95 -12.57 0.76 1.39
N GLU A 96 -13.61 0.38 2.16
CA GLU A 96 -13.99 1.00 3.43
C GLU A 96 -12.84 1.05 4.44
N ASN A 97 -12.06 -0.06 4.55
CA ASN A 97 -10.92 -0.13 5.46
C ASN A 97 -9.79 0.86 5.09
N SER A 98 -9.64 1.17 3.81
CA SER A 98 -8.65 2.14 3.32
C SER A 98 -9.17 3.57 3.40
N THR A 99 -10.35 3.84 2.84
CA THR A 99 -10.90 5.21 2.77
C THR A 99 -11.14 5.80 4.15
N ARG A 100 -11.59 5.02 5.14
CA ARG A 100 -11.77 5.48 6.53
C ARG A 100 -10.46 5.86 7.24
N GLN A 101 -9.29 5.41 6.77
CA GLN A 101 -8.00 5.85 7.29
C GLN A 101 -7.56 7.22 6.75
N GLY A 102 -8.31 7.83 5.83
CA GLY A 102 -7.91 9.04 5.12
C GLY A 102 -7.14 8.76 3.82
N LEU A 103 -7.07 7.49 3.39
CA LEU A 103 -6.44 7.10 2.14
C LEU A 103 -7.29 7.55 0.94
N THR A 104 -6.66 8.20 -0.01
CA THR A 104 -7.24 8.60 -1.29
C THR A 104 -6.57 7.94 -2.47
N THR A 105 -5.42 7.30 -2.24
CA THR A 105 -4.65 6.59 -3.26
C THR A 105 -3.96 5.37 -2.65
N VAL A 106 -4.02 4.25 -3.36
CA VAL A 106 -3.28 3.02 -3.03
C VAL A 106 -2.38 2.61 -4.19
N VAL A 107 -1.19 2.09 -3.86
CA VAL A 107 -0.25 1.50 -4.82
C VAL A 107 -0.30 -0.01 -4.66
N VAL A 108 -0.81 -0.68 -5.68
CA VAL A 108 -1.00 -2.14 -5.71
C VAL A 108 -0.01 -2.84 -6.64
N GLY A 109 -0.10 -4.16 -6.77
CA GLY A 109 0.88 -4.94 -7.54
C GLY A 109 2.20 -5.11 -6.78
N GLN A 110 2.11 -5.35 -5.48
CA GLN A 110 3.23 -5.39 -4.55
C GLN A 110 3.81 -6.81 -4.38
N ASP A 111 4.97 -6.91 -3.71
CA ASP A 111 5.63 -8.18 -3.36
C ASP A 111 5.90 -9.10 -4.55
N GLY A 112 6.03 -8.51 -5.74
CA GLY A 112 6.26 -9.27 -6.97
C GLY A 112 5.01 -9.89 -7.57
N GLU A 113 3.84 -9.64 -7.02
CA GLU A 113 2.56 -10.10 -7.55
C GLU A 113 1.76 -8.92 -8.11
N SER A 114 1.19 -9.08 -9.28
CA SER A 114 0.29 -8.11 -9.90
C SER A 114 -0.78 -8.82 -10.71
N GLU A 115 -1.91 -8.16 -10.89
CA GLU A 115 -2.94 -8.61 -11.83
C GLU A 115 -2.38 -8.70 -13.26
N TYR A 116 -2.82 -9.70 -14.03
CA TYR A 116 -2.36 -9.93 -15.38
C TYR A 116 -3.53 -10.33 -16.32
N PRO A 117 -3.67 -9.73 -17.53
CA PRO A 117 -2.93 -8.55 -18.01
C PRO A 117 -3.28 -7.29 -17.21
N LEU A 118 -2.28 -6.47 -16.88
CA LEU A 118 -2.49 -5.26 -16.10
C LEU A 118 -3.45 -4.27 -16.78
N ALA A 119 -3.37 -4.16 -18.12
CA ALA A 119 -4.26 -3.31 -18.90
C ALA A 119 -5.74 -3.68 -18.72
N ASP A 120 -6.06 -4.98 -18.62
CA ASP A 120 -7.44 -5.45 -18.41
C ASP A 120 -7.94 -5.12 -17.00
N PHE A 121 -7.10 -5.31 -15.99
CA PHE A 121 -7.42 -4.94 -14.62
C PHE A 121 -7.69 -3.44 -14.48
N LEU A 122 -6.77 -2.61 -14.95
CA LEU A 122 -6.92 -1.16 -14.91
C LEU A 122 -8.13 -0.70 -15.75
N GLY A 123 -8.39 -1.32 -16.89
CA GLY A 123 -9.57 -1.05 -17.73
C GLY A 123 -10.90 -1.43 -17.07
N LYS A 124 -10.93 -2.43 -16.19
CA LYS A 124 -12.12 -2.73 -15.35
C LYS A 124 -12.35 -1.63 -14.32
N LEU A 125 -11.29 -1.18 -13.64
CA LEU A 125 -11.38 -0.08 -12.66
C LEU A 125 -11.79 1.26 -13.32
N GLU A 126 -11.39 1.53 -14.56
CA GLU A 126 -11.83 2.74 -15.29
C GLU A 126 -13.33 2.67 -15.64
N LYS A 127 -13.86 1.48 -15.91
CA LYS A 127 -15.29 1.27 -16.21
C LYS A 127 -16.16 1.27 -14.95
N THR A 128 -15.62 0.78 -13.86
CA THR A 128 -16.29 0.69 -12.56
C THR A 128 -15.33 1.24 -11.49
N PRO A 129 -15.27 2.58 -11.36
CA PRO A 129 -14.30 3.20 -10.46
C PRO A 129 -14.55 2.86 -9.00
N PRO A 130 -13.50 2.70 -8.19
CA PRO A 130 -13.62 2.60 -6.74
C PRO A 130 -13.71 3.98 -6.09
N ALA A 131 -13.89 4.02 -4.77
CA ALA A 131 -13.93 5.25 -3.99
C ALA A 131 -12.58 5.98 -3.92
N LEU A 132 -11.45 5.27 -4.13
CA LEU A 132 -10.10 5.83 -4.08
C LEU A 132 -9.34 5.63 -5.40
N ASN A 133 -8.23 6.36 -5.56
CA ASN A 133 -7.36 6.22 -6.74
C ASN A 133 -6.48 4.98 -6.62
N VAL A 134 -6.19 4.34 -7.75
CA VAL A 134 -5.36 3.15 -7.85
C VAL A 134 -4.17 3.43 -8.76
N ALA A 135 -2.97 3.26 -8.22
CA ALA A 135 -1.70 3.15 -8.96
C ALA A 135 -1.24 1.70 -8.89
N SER A 136 -0.52 1.21 -9.88
CA SER A 136 -0.05 -0.18 -9.89
C SER A 136 1.43 -0.30 -10.26
N MET A 137 2.07 -1.33 -9.72
CA MET A 137 3.36 -1.85 -10.16
C MET A 137 3.15 -3.06 -11.06
N VAL A 138 4.18 -3.50 -11.78
CA VAL A 138 4.23 -4.83 -12.40
C VAL A 138 4.97 -5.78 -11.48
N GLY A 139 4.39 -6.93 -11.19
CA GLY A 139 5.00 -7.94 -10.32
C GLY A 139 6.04 -8.80 -11.05
N HIS A 140 7.29 -8.81 -10.55
CA HIS A 140 8.36 -9.67 -11.05
C HIS A 140 8.00 -11.16 -10.94
N GLY A 141 7.42 -11.59 -9.81
CA GLY A 141 6.97 -12.97 -9.60
C GLY A 141 5.90 -13.38 -10.60
N THR A 142 4.92 -12.50 -10.88
CA THR A 142 3.90 -12.73 -11.91
C THR A 142 4.55 -12.92 -13.29
N ILE A 143 5.47 -12.04 -13.69
CA ILE A 143 6.18 -12.14 -14.95
C ILE A 143 7.00 -13.44 -15.03
N ARG A 144 7.68 -13.80 -13.94
CA ARG A 144 8.48 -15.02 -13.82
C ARG A 144 7.60 -16.27 -13.94
N HIS A 145 6.48 -16.29 -13.24
CA HIS A 145 5.50 -17.39 -13.31
C HIS A 145 4.99 -17.62 -14.74
N LEU A 146 4.70 -16.56 -15.48
CA LEU A 146 4.23 -16.63 -16.88
C LEU A 146 5.33 -17.02 -17.87
N ALA A 147 6.59 -16.70 -17.56
CA ALA A 147 7.70 -16.97 -18.45
C ALA A 147 8.24 -18.41 -18.36
N MET A 148 8.19 -18.99 -17.17
CA MET A 148 8.75 -20.31 -16.86
C MET A 148 7.70 -21.42 -16.88
N ASP A 149 8.14 -22.69 -16.92
CA ASP A 149 7.25 -23.83 -16.75
C ASP A 149 6.73 -23.86 -15.30
N PRO A 150 5.41 -23.82 -15.06
CA PRO A 150 4.84 -23.87 -13.70
C PRO A 150 5.30 -25.06 -12.85
N LYS A 151 5.71 -26.16 -13.50
CA LYS A 151 6.22 -27.37 -12.80
C LYS A 151 7.71 -27.30 -12.48
N ASN A 152 8.43 -26.27 -12.97
CA ASN A 152 9.88 -26.18 -12.85
C ASN A 152 10.35 -24.73 -12.76
N GLN A 153 9.80 -23.96 -11.83
CA GLN A 153 10.14 -22.54 -11.61
C GLN A 153 10.92 -22.29 -10.30
N ILE A 154 11.13 -23.35 -9.50
CA ILE A 154 11.92 -23.32 -8.24
C ILE A 154 13.40 -23.53 -8.60
N ARG A 155 13.97 -22.63 -9.38
CA ARG A 155 15.37 -22.59 -9.84
C ARG A 155 15.68 -21.24 -10.49
N GLU A 156 16.93 -21.00 -10.78
CA GLU A 156 17.31 -19.87 -11.64
C GLU A 156 16.70 -19.98 -13.04
N ALA A 157 16.34 -18.85 -13.64
CA ALA A 157 15.80 -18.80 -14.99
C ALA A 157 16.91 -18.96 -16.04
N THR A 158 16.58 -19.60 -17.17
CA THR A 158 17.49 -19.66 -18.31
C THR A 158 17.51 -18.32 -19.06
N PRO A 159 18.55 -18.07 -19.91
CA PRO A 159 18.58 -16.86 -20.74
C PRO A 159 17.33 -16.68 -21.62
N GLU A 160 16.75 -17.78 -22.13
CA GLU A 160 15.55 -17.78 -22.95
C GLU A 160 14.32 -17.38 -22.13
N GLU A 161 14.21 -17.85 -20.89
CA GLU A 161 13.15 -17.48 -19.94
C GLU A 161 13.27 -16.02 -19.55
N ILE A 162 14.48 -15.52 -19.27
CA ILE A 162 14.73 -14.09 -19.02
C ILE A 162 14.33 -13.25 -20.24
N ALA A 163 14.65 -13.69 -21.45
CA ALA A 163 14.24 -13.00 -22.67
C ALA A 163 12.70 -12.98 -22.84
N LYS A 164 12.00 -14.04 -22.40
CA LYS A 164 10.54 -14.10 -22.37
C LYS A 164 9.98 -13.15 -21.30
N MET A 165 10.57 -13.09 -20.09
CA MET A 165 10.20 -12.14 -19.03
C MET A 165 10.29 -10.70 -19.53
N LYS A 166 11.39 -10.34 -20.20
CA LYS A 166 11.58 -9.00 -20.78
C LYS A 166 10.49 -8.64 -21.80
N LYS A 167 10.04 -9.57 -22.62
CA LYS A 167 8.92 -9.34 -23.56
C LYS A 167 7.61 -9.11 -22.82
N LEU A 168 7.29 -9.94 -21.83
CA LEU A 168 6.09 -9.78 -21.02
C LEU A 168 6.10 -8.44 -20.28
N LEU A 169 7.20 -8.10 -19.62
CA LEU A 169 7.34 -6.82 -18.93
C LEU A 169 7.18 -5.63 -19.90
N ALA A 170 7.76 -5.70 -21.10
CA ALA A 170 7.61 -4.63 -22.09
C ALA A 170 6.15 -4.41 -22.52
N GLU A 171 5.31 -5.46 -22.55
CA GLU A 171 3.87 -5.30 -22.80
C GLU A 171 3.14 -4.71 -21.60
N GLU A 172 3.42 -5.21 -20.38
CA GLU A 172 2.78 -4.71 -19.17
C GLU A 172 3.12 -3.23 -18.89
N LEU A 173 4.35 -2.80 -19.16
CA LEU A 173 4.76 -1.40 -19.02
C LEU A 173 3.94 -0.43 -19.91
N LYS A 174 3.34 -0.90 -21.00
CA LYS A 174 2.44 -0.06 -21.83
C LYS A 174 1.14 0.32 -21.13
N ALA A 175 0.74 -0.42 -20.10
CA ALA A 175 -0.44 -0.10 -19.31
C ALA A 175 -0.21 1.12 -18.38
N GLY A 176 1.01 1.63 -18.28
CA GLY A 176 1.37 2.80 -17.45
C GLY A 176 1.52 2.49 -15.94
N PRO A 177 2.11 1.35 -15.54
CA PRO A 177 2.48 1.10 -14.15
C PRO A 177 3.62 2.04 -13.72
N PHE A 178 3.79 2.22 -12.41
CA PHE A 178 4.81 3.11 -11.86
C PHE A 178 6.21 2.48 -11.76
N GLY A 179 6.33 1.20 -12.08
CA GLY A 179 7.59 0.49 -12.09
C GLY A 179 7.45 -1.01 -11.91
N LEU A 180 8.49 -1.62 -11.33
CA LEU A 180 8.59 -3.05 -11.07
C LEU A 180 8.58 -3.33 -9.57
N SER A 181 7.74 -4.26 -9.09
CA SER A 181 7.81 -4.81 -7.74
C SER A 181 8.44 -6.19 -7.72
N SER A 182 9.03 -6.57 -6.60
CA SER A 182 9.42 -7.97 -6.37
C SER A 182 9.18 -8.41 -4.93
N GLY A 183 8.99 -9.73 -4.74
CA GLY A 183 8.99 -10.41 -3.46
C GLY A 183 10.06 -11.49 -3.50
N LEU A 184 11.30 -11.12 -3.12
CA LEU A 184 12.44 -12.02 -3.29
C LEU A 184 12.55 -13.06 -2.16
N GLU A 185 11.71 -12.97 -1.14
CA GLU A 185 11.54 -14.00 -0.13
C GLU A 185 10.53 -15.08 -0.56
N TYR A 186 9.60 -14.73 -1.46
CA TYR A 186 8.52 -15.60 -1.92
C TYR A 186 8.87 -16.37 -3.20
N ASP A 187 8.29 -17.57 -3.36
CA ASP A 187 8.38 -18.32 -4.61
C ASP A 187 7.47 -17.68 -5.69
N PRO A 188 7.90 -17.58 -6.95
CA PRO A 188 9.19 -18.04 -7.48
C PRO A 188 10.32 -16.99 -7.42
N GLY A 189 10.07 -15.80 -6.87
CA GLY A 189 11.02 -14.68 -6.81
C GLY A 189 12.31 -15.02 -6.04
N HIS A 190 12.21 -15.88 -5.02
CA HIS A 190 13.35 -16.33 -4.22
C HIS A 190 14.51 -16.94 -5.05
N PHE A 191 14.17 -17.62 -6.12
CA PHE A 191 15.14 -18.28 -7.00
C PHE A 191 15.69 -17.38 -8.10
N ALA A 192 15.26 -16.12 -8.17
CA ALA A 192 15.82 -15.16 -9.09
C ALA A 192 17.23 -14.73 -8.68
N THR A 193 18.12 -14.62 -9.64
CA THR A 193 19.43 -14.00 -9.40
C THR A 193 19.28 -12.48 -9.35
N THR A 194 20.18 -11.80 -8.62
CA THR A 194 20.23 -10.33 -8.62
C THR A 194 20.40 -9.77 -10.03
N ALA A 195 21.12 -10.47 -10.91
CA ALA A 195 21.31 -10.07 -12.32
C ALA A 195 19.99 -10.10 -13.12
N GLU A 196 19.15 -11.13 -12.92
CA GLU A 196 17.81 -11.20 -13.52
C GLU A 196 16.96 -9.99 -13.13
N VAL A 197 16.94 -9.67 -11.82
CA VAL A 197 16.16 -8.55 -11.31
C VAL A 197 16.69 -7.20 -11.84
N ILE A 198 18.01 -7.01 -11.90
CA ILE A 198 18.64 -5.81 -12.49
C ILE A 198 18.22 -5.64 -13.95
N ASP A 199 18.23 -6.72 -14.72
CA ASP A 199 17.87 -6.68 -16.14
C ASP A 199 16.41 -6.23 -16.37
N LEU A 200 15.49 -6.65 -15.50
CA LEU A 200 14.09 -6.25 -15.56
C LEU A 200 13.87 -4.84 -14.98
N ALA A 201 14.49 -4.53 -13.84
CA ALA A 201 14.42 -3.21 -13.22
C ALA A 201 14.93 -2.10 -14.15
N LYS A 202 15.98 -2.39 -14.93
CA LYS A 202 16.48 -1.46 -15.94
C LYS A 202 15.43 -1.05 -16.96
N MET A 203 14.56 -1.98 -17.39
CA MET A 203 13.47 -1.66 -18.32
C MET A 203 12.45 -0.71 -17.71
N ALA A 204 12.11 -0.88 -16.42
CA ALA A 204 11.26 0.05 -15.69
C ALA A 204 11.93 1.43 -15.54
N GLY A 205 13.24 1.47 -15.24
CA GLY A 205 14.03 2.69 -15.14
C GLY A 205 14.12 3.45 -16.45
N GLU A 206 14.23 2.77 -17.60
CA GLU A 206 14.22 3.38 -18.94
C GLU A 206 12.89 4.08 -19.27
N GLN A 207 11.79 3.73 -18.57
CA GLN A 207 10.50 4.42 -18.65
C GLN A 207 10.35 5.53 -17.61
N GLY A 208 11.35 5.74 -16.71
CA GLY A 208 11.29 6.70 -15.61
C GLY A 208 10.56 6.17 -14.37
N GLY A 209 10.29 4.88 -14.29
CA GLY A 209 9.68 4.21 -13.14
C GLY A 209 10.69 3.92 -12.02
N PHE A 210 10.23 3.33 -10.93
CA PHE A 210 11.05 2.91 -9.79
C PHE A 210 10.93 1.41 -9.51
N TYR A 211 11.79 0.89 -8.63
CA TYR A 211 11.74 -0.49 -8.17
C TYR A 211 11.41 -0.53 -6.68
N ILE A 212 10.46 -1.38 -6.29
CA ILE A 212 10.04 -1.61 -4.90
C ILE A 212 10.12 -3.10 -4.58
N SER A 213 10.56 -3.44 -3.38
CA SER A 213 10.77 -4.85 -3.04
C SER A 213 10.46 -5.20 -1.61
N HIS A 214 9.66 -6.29 -1.45
CA HIS A 214 9.83 -7.21 -0.33
C HIS A 214 11.19 -7.90 -0.55
N VAL A 215 12.11 -7.70 0.38
CA VAL A 215 13.51 -8.10 0.22
C VAL A 215 13.69 -9.62 0.34
N ARG A 216 14.89 -10.14 0.02
CA ARG A 216 15.16 -11.59 -0.07
C ARG A 216 15.16 -12.32 1.27
N ASP A 217 15.56 -11.64 2.33
CA ASP A 217 15.59 -12.12 3.71
C ASP A 217 15.29 -10.94 4.63
N GLU A 218 14.18 -10.99 5.34
CA GLU A 218 13.80 -9.97 6.33
C GLU A 218 14.31 -10.34 7.75
N GLY A 219 14.94 -11.51 7.88
CA GLY A 219 15.46 -12.08 9.12
C GLY A 219 16.96 -11.86 9.29
N ASN A 220 17.70 -12.97 9.46
CA ASN A 220 19.11 -12.95 9.85
C ASN A 220 20.05 -12.27 8.83
N HIS A 221 19.69 -12.24 7.53
CA HIS A 221 20.46 -11.62 6.45
C HIS A 221 19.80 -10.37 5.87
N VAL A 222 18.98 -9.67 6.66
CA VAL A 222 18.23 -8.49 6.22
C VAL A 222 19.11 -7.37 5.64
N PHE A 223 20.30 -7.14 6.20
CA PHE A 223 21.23 -6.10 5.70
C PHE A 223 21.91 -6.51 4.39
N ASP A 224 22.16 -7.81 4.16
CA ASP A 224 22.63 -8.31 2.86
C ASP A 224 21.59 -8.09 1.78
N SER A 225 20.29 -8.23 2.15
CA SER A 225 19.15 -7.97 1.29
C SER A 225 19.03 -6.46 0.96
N TYR A 226 19.28 -5.57 1.91
CA TYR A 226 19.30 -4.13 1.64
C TYR A 226 20.46 -3.73 0.72
N ASP A 227 21.63 -4.38 0.85
CA ASP A 227 22.73 -4.23 -0.10
C ASP A 227 22.37 -4.72 -1.51
N GLU A 228 21.55 -5.77 -1.63
CA GLU A 228 21.02 -6.24 -2.91
C GLU A 228 20.13 -5.17 -3.57
N ILE A 229 19.22 -4.53 -2.80
CA ILE A 229 18.38 -3.43 -3.31
C ILE A 229 19.22 -2.28 -3.86
N ILE A 230 20.30 -1.89 -3.17
CA ILE A 230 21.22 -0.85 -3.65
C ILE A 230 21.88 -1.28 -4.96
N LYS A 231 22.31 -2.54 -5.08
CA LYS A 231 22.89 -3.09 -6.32
C LYS A 231 21.88 -3.07 -7.47
N ILE A 232 20.62 -3.40 -7.19
CA ILE A 232 19.54 -3.36 -8.19
C ILE A 232 19.29 -1.92 -8.66
N GLY A 233 19.20 -0.96 -7.74
CA GLY A 233 19.03 0.45 -8.07
C GLY A 233 20.16 1.01 -8.92
N LYS A 234 21.40 0.69 -8.55
CA LYS A 234 22.60 1.08 -9.30
C LYS A 234 22.66 0.46 -10.69
N GLY A 235 22.41 -0.86 -10.80
CA GLY A 235 22.43 -1.59 -12.05
C GLY A 235 21.29 -1.22 -12.99
N GLY A 236 20.10 -1.04 -12.44
CA GLY A 236 18.89 -0.61 -13.15
C GLY A 236 18.84 0.88 -13.45
N LYS A 237 19.67 1.71 -12.79
CA LYS A 237 19.71 3.18 -12.88
C LYS A 237 18.35 3.82 -12.59
N LEU A 238 17.70 3.38 -11.52
CA LEU A 238 16.37 3.86 -11.12
C LEU A 238 16.31 4.05 -9.60
N PRO A 239 15.37 4.88 -9.10
CA PRO A 239 15.06 4.95 -7.66
C PRO A 239 14.60 3.59 -7.15
N VAL A 240 14.93 3.30 -5.89
CA VAL A 240 14.52 2.05 -5.25
C VAL A 240 13.84 2.30 -3.90
N GLU A 241 12.95 1.39 -3.52
CA GLU A 241 12.22 1.42 -2.28
C GLU A 241 12.29 0.06 -1.58
N ILE A 242 12.73 0.06 -0.32
CA ILE A 242 12.59 -1.09 0.57
C ILE A 242 11.18 -0.99 1.16
N THR A 243 10.28 -1.88 0.76
CA THR A 243 8.92 -1.83 1.27
C THR A 243 8.76 -2.49 2.62
N HIS A 244 7.75 -2.05 3.40
CA HIS A 244 7.39 -2.52 4.75
C HIS A 244 8.62 -2.91 5.61
N ILE A 245 9.65 -2.05 5.59
CA ILE A 245 10.95 -2.28 6.22
C ILE A 245 10.82 -2.79 7.65
N LYS A 246 11.52 -3.86 7.97
CA LYS A 246 11.49 -4.46 9.30
C LYS A 246 12.80 -5.16 9.67
N MET A 247 12.97 -5.41 10.97
CA MET A 247 13.98 -6.29 11.56
C MET A 247 13.28 -7.58 11.93
N GLY A 248 13.04 -8.46 10.97
CA GLY A 248 12.01 -9.51 10.97
C GLY A 248 12.14 -10.62 12.00
N VAL A 249 13.28 -10.73 12.70
CA VAL A 249 13.52 -11.77 13.72
C VAL A 249 14.15 -11.19 14.99
N PRO A 250 13.96 -11.82 16.17
CA PRO A 250 14.49 -11.34 17.44
C PRO A 250 15.99 -11.03 17.45
N ALA A 251 16.79 -11.79 16.73
CA ALA A 251 18.24 -11.58 16.63
C ALA A 251 18.61 -10.22 15.97
N MET A 252 17.71 -9.64 15.19
CA MET A 252 17.91 -8.36 14.50
C MET A 252 17.24 -7.18 15.23
N TRP A 253 16.49 -7.41 16.28
CA TRP A 253 15.84 -6.31 17.02
C TRP A 253 16.84 -5.32 17.59
N ASN A 254 16.47 -4.04 17.64
CA ASN A 254 17.31 -2.89 18.00
C ASN A 254 18.48 -2.62 17.03
N MET A 255 18.43 -3.19 15.82
CA MET A 255 19.45 -2.95 14.80
C MET A 255 19.08 -1.82 13.85
N ALA A 256 17.81 -1.39 13.77
CA ALA A 256 17.39 -0.31 12.88
C ALA A 256 18.21 0.97 13.12
N ALA A 257 18.25 1.48 14.36
CA ALA A 257 19.00 2.68 14.70
C ALA A 257 20.52 2.56 14.49
N LYS A 258 21.07 1.35 14.57
CA LYS A 258 22.50 1.11 14.44
C LYS A 258 22.97 0.97 12.99
N ARG A 259 22.17 0.31 12.15
CA ARG A 259 22.59 -0.14 10.82
C ARG A 259 21.96 0.64 9.68
N MET A 260 20.68 1.06 9.80
CA MET A 260 20.01 1.78 8.71
C MET A 260 20.68 3.09 8.29
N PRO A 261 21.28 3.91 9.20
CA PRO A 261 22.07 5.08 8.78
C PRO A 261 23.21 4.73 7.82
N GLU A 262 23.86 3.57 8.01
CA GLU A 262 24.94 3.07 7.14
C GLU A 262 24.38 2.67 5.77
N VAL A 263 23.23 1.94 5.73
CA VAL A 263 22.54 1.54 4.50
C VAL A 263 22.19 2.77 3.64
N PHE A 264 21.55 3.78 4.24
CA PHE A 264 21.21 5.02 3.52
C PHE A 264 22.45 5.82 3.10
N ALA A 265 23.54 5.80 3.91
CA ALA A 265 24.81 6.45 3.54
C ALA A 265 25.48 5.75 2.36
N GLN A 266 25.43 4.41 2.32
CA GLN A 266 25.97 3.62 1.21
C GLN A 266 25.18 3.89 -0.07
N ALA A 267 23.83 3.86 -0.05
CA ALA A 267 23.01 4.17 -1.21
C ALA A 267 23.36 5.54 -1.80
N ARG A 268 23.45 6.59 -0.95
CA ARG A 268 23.88 7.92 -1.39
C ARG A 268 25.28 7.94 -2.01
N LYS A 269 26.24 7.24 -1.39
CA LYS A 269 27.63 7.12 -1.91
C LYS A 269 27.65 6.45 -3.28
N GLU A 270 26.76 5.49 -3.52
CA GLU A 270 26.65 4.78 -4.79
C GLU A 270 25.75 5.49 -5.81
N GLY A 271 25.18 6.64 -5.45
CA GLY A 271 24.33 7.44 -6.33
C GLY A 271 22.92 6.86 -6.53
N VAL A 272 22.45 6.03 -5.58
CA VAL A 272 21.13 5.42 -5.61
C VAL A 272 20.17 6.24 -4.74
N ASP A 273 19.03 6.65 -5.30
CA ASP A 273 17.91 7.22 -4.55
C ASP A 273 17.16 6.08 -3.87
N LEU A 274 17.48 5.86 -2.59
CA LEU A 274 16.87 4.84 -1.75
C LEU A 274 15.86 5.46 -0.80
N LYS A 275 14.61 5.01 -0.89
CA LYS A 275 13.56 5.24 0.10
C LYS A 275 13.12 3.92 0.73
N ALA A 276 12.27 4.03 1.73
CA ALA A 276 11.58 2.89 2.31
C ALA A 276 10.18 3.30 2.75
N ASP A 277 9.33 2.33 3.03
CA ASP A 277 8.07 2.52 3.72
C ASP A 277 7.96 1.59 4.94
N VAL A 278 7.07 1.90 5.87
CA VAL A 278 6.85 1.16 7.11
C VAL A 278 5.39 1.23 7.53
N TYR A 279 4.84 0.12 8.00
CA TYR A 279 3.58 0.12 8.74
C TYR A 279 3.86 0.19 10.27
N PRO A 280 2.99 0.84 11.05
CA PRO A 280 3.27 1.15 12.46
C PRO A 280 2.85 0.04 13.44
N TYR A 281 3.17 -1.21 13.12
CA TYR A 281 2.87 -2.40 13.93
C TYR A 281 4.09 -3.29 14.07
N THR A 282 4.16 -4.02 15.17
CA THR A 282 5.28 -4.92 15.49
C THR A 282 5.09 -6.35 14.96
N PHE A 283 4.01 -6.60 14.22
CA PHE A 283 3.66 -7.89 13.67
C PHE A 283 3.65 -7.83 12.15
N TRP A 284 4.03 -8.94 11.49
CA TRP A 284 3.79 -9.16 10.06
C TRP A 284 2.68 -10.19 9.86
N GLN A 285 2.11 -10.26 8.66
CA GLN A 285 1.20 -11.31 8.22
C GLN A 285 1.69 -11.88 6.90
N SER A 286 1.78 -13.22 6.84
CA SER A 286 2.12 -13.95 5.62
C SER A 286 1.64 -15.41 5.73
N ASN A 287 2.00 -16.25 4.73
CA ASN A 287 1.78 -17.69 4.85
C ASN A 287 2.77 -18.33 5.83
N LEU A 288 2.41 -19.53 6.35
CA LEU A 288 3.21 -20.22 7.34
C LEU A 288 4.59 -20.68 6.81
N ARG A 289 4.74 -20.86 5.50
CA ARG A 289 5.99 -21.34 4.88
C ARG A 289 7.10 -20.29 4.87
N VAL A 290 6.77 -19.02 4.99
CA VAL A 290 7.74 -17.91 4.89
C VAL A 290 8.90 -18.03 5.89
N ILE A 291 8.67 -18.65 7.05
CA ILE A 291 9.72 -18.86 8.06
C ILE A 291 10.82 -19.84 7.63
N MET A 292 10.64 -20.56 6.51
CA MET A 292 11.56 -21.61 6.02
C MET A 292 12.18 -21.20 4.69
N LEU A 293 13.19 -20.34 4.74
CA LEU A 293 13.85 -19.82 3.52
C LEU A 293 14.52 -20.90 2.66
N ASP A 294 14.96 -22.01 3.26
CA ASP A 294 15.57 -23.14 2.55
C ASP A 294 14.55 -24.13 1.96
N ARG A 295 13.25 -23.94 2.19
CA ARG A 295 12.13 -24.76 1.71
C ARG A 295 12.17 -26.23 2.15
N ASP A 296 13.01 -26.60 3.10
CA ASP A 296 13.07 -27.98 3.65
C ASP A 296 11.99 -28.20 4.74
N TYR A 297 10.73 -27.98 4.36
CA TYR A 297 9.56 -27.95 5.24
C TYR A 297 9.29 -29.22 6.03
N TYR A 298 9.96 -30.34 5.70
CA TYR A 298 9.72 -31.66 6.28
C TYR A 298 10.88 -32.16 7.11
N ASN A 299 11.91 -31.36 7.32
CA ASN A 299 13.01 -31.68 8.21
C ASN A 299 12.70 -31.14 9.63
N PRO A 300 12.43 -32.00 10.62
CA PRO A 300 12.01 -31.58 11.94
C PRO A 300 13.02 -30.66 12.67
N GLU A 301 14.33 -30.90 12.47
CA GLU A 301 15.38 -30.11 13.10
C GLU A 301 15.41 -28.68 12.53
N LYS A 302 15.26 -28.53 11.20
CA LYS A 302 15.20 -27.24 10.54
C LYS A 302 13.92 -26.48 10.88
N VAL A 303 12.78 -27.16 10.90
CA VAL A 303 11.51 -26.54 11.33
C VAL A 303 11.60 -26.07 12.78
N ALA A 304 12.18 -26.87 13.69
CA ALA A 304 12.37 -26.46 15.08
C ALA A 304 13.23 -25.19 15.18
N LYS A 305 14.33 -25.14 14.42
CA LYS A 305 15.23 -23.99 14.36
C LYS A 305 14.53 -22.76 13.80
N ALA A 306 13.78 -22.89 12.70
CA ALA A 306 13.06 -21.76 12.10
C ALA A 306 11.98 -21.18 13.04
N LEU A 307 11.26 -22.05 13.76
CA LEU A 307 10.30 -21.62 14.78
C LEU A 307 10.99 -20.83 15.92
N GLU A 308 12.15 -21.31 16.39
CA GLU A 308 12.95 -20.61 17.41
C GLU A 308 13.45 -19.27 16.91
N GLU A 309 14.05 -19.21 15.72
CA GLU A 309 14.59 -17.98 15.09
C GLU A 309 13.51 -16.94 14.81
N SER A 310 12.28 -17.37 14.55
CA SER A 310 11.11 -16.50 14.35
C SER A 310 10.41 -16.08 15.65
N GLY A 311 11.01 -16.34 16.81
CA GLY A 311 10.51 -15.89 18.12
C GLY A 311 9.66 -16.91 18.88
N GLY A 312 9.42 -18.11 18.32
CA GLY A 312 8.68 -19.20 18.99
C GLY A 312 7.25 -19.39 18.50
N ALA A 313 6.74 -20.58 18.68
CA ALA A 313 5.41 -21.00 18.24
C ALA A 313 4.26 -20.28 18.97
N ASP A 314 4.51 -19.71 20.13
CA ASP A 314 3.57 -18.92 20.93
C ASP A 314 3.44 -17.47 20.47
N HIS A 315 4.34 -17.01 19.58
CA HIS A 315 4.35 -15.67 18.97
C HIS A 315 3.87 -15.66 17.50
N MET A 316 3.20 -16.74 17.06
CA MET A 316 2.61 -16.90 15.72
C MET A 316 1.14 -17.25 15.84
N TRP A 317 0.24 -16.38 15.38
CA TRP A 317 -1.22 -16.56 15.49
C TRP A 317 -1.85 -16.77 14.12
N PHE A 318 -2.76 -17.76 14.01
CA PHE A 318 -3.46 -18.04 12.76
C PHE A 318 -4.48 -16.95 12.41
N THR A 319 -4.37 -16.39 11.21
CA THR A 319 -5.30 -15.43 10.64
C THR A 319 -6.25 -16.08 9.63
N SER A 320 -5.81 -17.16 8.96
CA SER A 320 -6.66 -17.99 8.13
C SER A 320 -6.17 -19.45 8.11
N TYR A 321 -7.10 -20.40 8.10
CA TYR A 321 -6.84 -21.81 7.83
C TYR A 321 -8.16 -22.49 7.46
N LYS A 322 -8.41 -22.72 6.18
CA LYS A 322 -9.67 -23.24 5.67
C LYS A 322 -10.03 -24.63 6.19
N PRO A 323 -9.05 -25.59 6.34
CA PRO A 323 -9.35 -26.93 6.85
C PRO A 323 -9.87 -26.97 8.29
N ASP A 324 -9.51 -25.99 9.12
CA ASP A 324 -10.00 -25.90 10.50
C ASP A 324 -10.12 -24.43 10.97
N PRO A 325 -11.25 -23.76 10.66
CA PRO A 325 -11.46 -22.36 11.08
C PRO A 325 -11.51 -22.14 12.60
N THR A 326 -11.57 -23.20 13.42
CA THR A 326 -11.64 -23.07 14.88
C THR A 326 -10.32 -22.66 15.51
N ILE A 327 -9.22 -22.72 14.74
CA ILE A 327 -7.89 -22.30 15.20
C ILE A 327 -7.61 -20.81 15.00
N LEU A 328 -8.49 -20.08 14.35
CA LEU A 328 -8.28 -18.65 14.09
C LEU A 328 -8.08 -17.88 15.40
N GLY A 329 -7.07 -17.01 15.43
CA GLY A 329 -6.66 -16.23 16.59
C GLY A 329 -5.90 -17.02 17.66
N LYS A 330 -5.67 -18.34 17.46
CA LYS A 330 -4.83 -19.14 18.36
C LYS A 330 -3.40 -19.16 17.87
N SER A 331 -2.46 -19.29 18.81
CA SER A 331 -1.05 -19.47 18.45
C SER A 331 -0.78 -20.89 17.95
N LEU A 332 0.34 -21.08 17.23
CA LEU A 332 0.80 -22.41 16.81
C LEU A 332 1.01 -23.35 18.01
N GLU A 333 1.50 -22.83 19.12
CA GLU A 333 1.66 -23.55 20.39
C GLU A 333 0.31 -24.03 20.96
N GLU A 334 -0.72 -23.16 20.94
CA GLU A 334 -2.07 -23.52 21.40
C GLU A 334 -2.71 -24.59 20.51
N VAL A 335 -2.56 -24.46 19.19
CA VAL A 335 -3.08 -25.46 18.23
C VAL A 335 -2.36 -26.79 18.38
N ALA A 336 -1.05 -26.76 18.58
CA ALA A 336 -0.27 -27.99 18.86
C ALA A 336 -0.81 -28.74 20.10
N LYS A 337 -1.08 -28.02 21.19
CA LYS A 337 -1.72 -28.60 22.41
C LYS A 337 -3.12 -29.14 22.12
N MET A 338 -3.95 -28.42 21.36
CA MET A 338 -5.29 -28.89 20.97
C MET A 338 -5.25 -30.20 20.17
N TRP A 339 -4.29 -30.29 19.24
CA TRP A 339 -4.13 -31.48 18.39
C TRP A 339 -3.30 -32.59 19.04
N LYS A 340 -2.79 -32.36 20.25
CA LYS A 340 -1.90 -33.30 21.00
C LYS A 340 -0.64 -33.64 20.20
N MET A 341 -0.03 -32.63 19.60
CA MET A 341 1.17 -32.65 18.76
C MET A 341 2.20 -31.67 19.30
N THR A 342 3.44 -31.79 18.87
CA THR A 342 4.44 -30.72 19.04
C THR A 342 4.19 -29.57 18.03
N PRO A 343 4.70 -28.35 18.26
CA PRO A 343 4.65 -27.27 17.28
C PRO A 343 5.26 -27.66 15.93
N VAL A 344 6.37 -28.40 15.94
CA VAL A 344 7.04 -28.90 14.73
C VAL A 344 6.14 -29.87 13.94
N GLU A 345 5.53 -30.85 14.61
CA GLU A 345 4.60 -31.79 13.97
C GLU A 345 3.35 -31.05 13.42
N THR A 346 2.86 -30.06 14.16
CA THR A 346 1.71 -29.23 13.76
C THR A 346 2.03 -28.42 12.50
N TYR A 347 3.18 -27.73 12.46
CA TYR A 347 3.68 -27.03 11.28
C TYR A 347 3.74 -27.96 10.07
N MET A 348 4.47 -29.09 10.20
CA MET A 348 4.65 -30.06 9.11
C MET A 348 3.33 -30.65 8.62
N LYS A 349 2.35 -30.88 9.51
CA LYS A 349 1.02 -31.36 9.14
C LYS A 349 0.26 -30.34 8.31
N MET A 350 0.30 -29.06 8.69
CA MET A 350 -0.39 -27.96 7.98
C MET A 350 0.21 -27.75 6.59
N VAL A 351 1.53 -27.71 6.48
CA VAL A 351 2.23 -27.59 5.19
C VAL A 351 1.90 -28.77 4.27
N ARG A 352 1.86 -30.01 4.80
CA ARG A 352 1.44 -31.18 4.01
C ARG A 352 0.00 -31.09 3.52
N ALA A 353 -0.91 -30.50 4.30
CA ALA A 353 -2.30 -30.31 3.88
C ALA A 353 -2.44 -29.35 2.70
N ALA A 354 -1.56 -28.38 2.60
CA ALA A 354 -1.48 -27.45 1.47
C ALA A 354 -0.83 -28.07 0.22
N ASP A 355 0.03 -29.10 0.39
CA ASP A 355 0.70 -29.79 -0.73
C ASP A 355 -0.15 -30.88 -1.39
N VAL A 356 -1.31 -31.24 -0.84
CA VAL A 356 -2.17 -32.30 -1.39
C VAL A 356 -2.88 -31.83 -2.66
N GLY A 357 -2.70 -32.56 -3.75
CA GLY A 357 -3.32 -32.31 -5.07
C GLY A 357 -2.32 -31.95 -6.16
N VAL A 358 -2.76 -31.92 -7.41
CA VAL A 358 -1.93 -31.51 -8.54
C VAL A 358 -1.74 -29.99 -8.49
N GLY A 359 -0.52 -29.55 -8.20
CA GLY A 359 -0.20 -28.13 -8.03
C GLY A 359 -0.41 -27.60 -6.60
N GLY A 360 -0.67 -28.47 -5.62
CA GLY A 360 -0.98 -28.07 -4.25
C GLY A 360 -2.43 -27.58 -4.10
N ASN A 361 -2.81 -27.24 -2.86
CA ASN A 361 -4.09 -26.58 -2.58
C ASN A 361 -3.82 -25.30 -1.79
N ALA A 362 -3.58 -24.21 -2.50
CA ALA A 362 -3.28 -22.90 -1.91
C ALA A 362 -4.37 -22.41 -0.93
N GLU A 363 -5.63 -22.87 -1.09
CA GLU A 363 -6.71 -22.56 -0.15
C GLU A 363 -6.53 -23.21 1.23
N ASN A 364 -5.69 -24.26 1.33
CA ASN A 364 -5.34 -24.91 2.59
C ASN A 364 -4.05 -24.35 3.21
N GLU A 365 -3.37 -23.42 2.52
CA GLU A 365 -2.19 -22.75 3.09
C GLU A 365 -2.60 -21.90 4.29
N PRO A 366 -2.03 -22.15 5.48
CA PRO A 366 -2.33 -21.32 6.63
C PRO A 366 -1.68 -19.95 6.50
N SER A 367 -2.45 -18.89 6.80
CA SER A 367 -1.91 -17.57 7.02
C SER A 367 -1.73 -17.31 8.50
N ILE A 368 -0.62 -16.70 8.85
CA ILE A 368 -0.26 -16.37 10.23
C ILE A 368 0.09 -14.89 10.36
N MET A 369 -0.06 -14.38 11.56
CA MET A 369 0.51 -13.13 12.02
C MET A 369 1.57 -13.45 13.06
N ALA A 370 2.79 -12.93 12.88
CA ALA A 370 3.88 -13.19 13.82
C ALA A 370 4.60 -11.90 14.21
N GLN A 371 5.20 -11.91 15.41
CA GLN A 371 5.96 -10.74 15.89
C GLN A 371 7.24 -10.60 15.09
N SER A 372 7.41 -9.43 14.46
CA SER A 372 8.53 -9.12 13.57
C SER A 372 9.52 -8.11 14.14
N MET A 373 9.04 -7.12 14.85
CA MET A 373 9.86 -6.03 15.38
C MET A 373 9.57 -5.80 16.85
N ASN A 374 10.51 -5.17 17.54
CA ASN A 374 10.19 -4.51 18.80
C ASN A 374 9.70 -3.06 18.54
N GLU A 375 9.10 -2.47 19.54
CA GLU A 375 8.54 -1.11 19.45
C GLU A 375 9.65 -0.05 19.24
N ASP A 376 10.87 -0.25 19.73
CA ASP A 376 11.97 0.71 19.59
C ASP A 376 12.44 0.82 18.12
N ASP A 377 12.51 -0.30 17.39
CA ASP A 377 12.80 -0.28 15.95
C ASP A 377 11.69 0.41 15.18
N VAL A 378 10.41 0.12 15.46
CA VAL A 378 9.28 0.80 14.81
C VAL A 378 9.33 2.31 15.08
N ARG A 379 9.55 2.75 16.32
CA ARG A 379 9.67 4.17 16.69
C ARG A 379 10.79 4.85 15.92
N TRP A 380 11.94 4.19 15.82
CA TRP A 380 13.07 4.72 15.08
C TRP A 380 12.75 4.87 13.58
N LEU A 381 12.20 3.84 12.96
CA LEU A 381 11.84 3.83 11.53
C LEU A 381 10.77 4.90 11.22
N VAL A 382 9.74 4.98 12.04
CA VAL A 382 8.66 6.00 11.93
C VAL A 382 9.22 7.42 11.99
N ALA A 383 10.27 7.67 12.78
CA ALA A 383 10.88 8.99 12.93
C ALA A 383 11.74 9.42 11.72
N GLN A 384 12.18 8.50 10.86
CA GLN A 384 13.12 8.84 9.79
C GLN A 384 12.46 9.66 8.68
N PRO A 385 13.11 10.73 8.18
CA PRO A 385 12.51 11.63 7.18
C PRO A 385 12.43 11.03 5.77
N ASN A 386 13.15 9.96 5.48
CA ASN A 386 13.21 9.27 4.18
C ASN A 386 12.46 7.93 4.17
N ILE A 387 11.67 7.64 5.21
CA ILE A 387 10.82 6.45 5.30
C ILE A 387 9.36 6.89 5.25
N MET A 388 8.63 6.49 4.24
CA MET A 388 7.20 6.74 4.04
C MET A 388 6.34 5.83 4.94
N PHE A 389 5.04 5.89 4.77
CA PHE A 389 4.13 4.97 5.45
C PHE A 389 3.38 4.12 4.44
N CYS A 390 3.10 2.88 4.85
CA CYS A 390 2.25 1.95 4.12
C CYS A 390 1.26 1.27 5.06
N SER A 391 0.26 0.60 4.49
CA SER A 391 -0.60 -0.31 5.25
C SER A 391 -0.10 -1.75 5.17
N ASP A 392 0.48 -2.14 4.05
CA ASP A 392 0.77 -3.54 3.71
C ASP A 392 -0.49 -4.41 3.93
N GLY A 393 -1.65 -3.84 3.64
CA GLY A 393 -2.96 -4.40 3.94
C GLY A 393 -3.84 -4.59 2.73
N GLY A 394 -4.63 -5.67 2.74
CA GLY A 394 -5.76 -5.89 1.86
C GLY A 394 -7.05 -5.32 2.44
N LEU A 395 -8.08 -5.19 1.60
CA LEU A 395 -9.38 -4.63 2.02
C LEU A 395 -10.13 -5.51 3.03
N ARG A 396 -9.79 -6.81 3.10
CA ARG A 396 -10.45 -7.80 3.96
C ARG A 396 -9.49 -8.54 4.89
N ASP A 397 -8.30 -7.99 5.10
CA ASP A 397 -7.28 -8.61 5.93
C ASP A 397 -7.68 -8.78 7.40
N ARG A 398 -7.05 -9.74 8.05
CA ARG A 398 -7.18 -9.98 9.48
C ARG A 398 -6.05 -9.38 10.31
N HIS A 399 -5.12 -8.70 9.67
CA HIS A 399 -4.13 -7.91 10.37
C HIS A 399 -4.65 -6.48 10.60
N PRO A 400 -4.50 -5.90 11.80
CA PRO A 400 -4.99 -4.54 12.09
C PRO A 400 -4.37 -3.45 11.22
N ARG A 401 -3.22 -3.71 10.56
CA ARG A 401 -2.53 -2.76 9.69
C ARG A 401 -3.39 -2.33 8.49
N GLY A 402 -4.23 -3.23 7.97
CA GLY A 402 -5.11 -2.94 6.83
C GLY A 402 -6.19 -1.89 7.10
N ALA A 403 -6.55 -1.63 8.38
CA ALA A 403 -7.59 -0.68 8.76
C ALA A 403 -7.11 0.42 9.72
N GLY A 404 -5.87 0.37 10.21
CA GLY A 404 -5.43 1.25 11.30
C GLY A 404 -4.09 1.96 11.11
N SER A 405 -3.31 1.66 10.06
CA SER A 405 -1.93 2.14 9.93
C SER A 405 -1.80 3.67 9.99
N PHE A 406 -2.52 4.39 9.16
CA PHE A 406 -2.39 5.85 9.07
C PHE A 406 -2.92 6.57 10.31
N PRO A 407 -4.12 6.24 10.83
CA PRO A 407 -4.59 6.79 12.10
C PRO A 407 -3.69 6.46 13.29
N ARG A 408 -3.06 5.26 13.31
CA ARG A 408 -2.11 4.89 14.37
C ARG A 408 -0.86 5.76 14.36
N VAL A 409 -0.33 6.11 13.19
CA VAL A 409 0.79 7.06 13.10
C VAL A 409 0.38 8.39 13.72
N LEU A 410 -0.77 8.94 13.33
CA LEU A 410 -1.24 10.25 13.83
C LEU A 410 -1.58 10.22 15.31
N GLY A 411 -2.22 9.16 15.80
CA GLY A 411 -2.62 9.02 17.20
C GLY A 411 -1.43 8.65 18.08
N LYS A 412 -0.90 7.43 17.91
CA LYS A 412 0.14 6.88 18.79
C LYS A 412 1.47 7.62 18.63
N TYR A 413 2.02 7.69 17.41
CA TYR A 413 3.41 8.15 17.23
C TYR A 413 3.55 9.67 17.20
N VAL A 414 2.53 10.39 16.72
CA VAL A 414 2.53 11.87 16.69
C VAL A 414 2.01 12.43 18.01
N ARG A 415 0.71 12.19 18.35
CA ARG A 415 0.06 12.82 19.50
C ARG A 415 0.56 12.29 20.84
N ASP A 416 0.52 10.95 21.02
CA ASP A 416 0.74 10.34 22.33
C ASP A 416 2.23 10.19 22.63
N ASP A 417 2.98 9.57 21.75
CA ASP A 417 4.41 9.25 21.96
C ASP A 417 5.37 10.35 21.49
N LYS A 418 4.89 11.33 20.70
CA LYS A 418 5.68 12.47 20.19
C LYS A 418 6.97 12.06 19.49
N VAL A 419 6.92 10.97 18.73
CA VAL A 419 8.06 10.41 17.99
C VAL A 419 8.44 11.29 16.80
N LEU A 420 7.45 11.90 16.14
CA LEU A 420 7.65 12.85 15.05
C LEU A 420 6.58 13.95 15.09
N PRO A 421 6.87 15.17 14.55
CA PRO A 421 5.87 16.22 14.46
C PRO A 421 4.80 15.90 13.41
N LEU A 422 3.58 16.44 13.60
CA LEU A 422 2.42 16.18 12.76
C LEU A 422 2.67 16.55 11.31
N GLU A 423 3.27 17.69 11.03
CA GLU A 423 3.57 18.17 9.69
C GLU A 423 4.53 17.24 8.93
N LEU A 424 5.50 16.62 9.63
CA LEU A 424 6.39 15.63 9.03
C LEU A 424 5.64 14.32 8.75
N ALA A 425 4.77 13.88 9.65
CA ALA A 425 3.94 12.69 9.43
C ALA A 425 3.06 12.86 8.18
N ILE A 426 2.38 14.02 8.06
CA ILE A 426 1.55 14.33 6.90
C ILE A 426 2.41 14.35 5.62
N HIS A 427 3.58 14.99 5.63
CA HIS A 427 4.49 15.01 4.46
C HIS A 427 4.85 13.60 3.99
N LYS A 428 5.17 12.70 4.93
CA LYS A 428 5.52 11.29 4.66
C LYS A 428 4.33 10.45 4.18
N MET A 429 3.11 10.91 4.40
CA MET A 429 1.87 10.28 3.94
C MET A 429 1.35 10.86 2.61
N THR A 430 1.89 11.99 2.12
CA THR A 430 1.27 12.77 1.05
C THR A 430 2.26 13.20 -0.03
N GLU A 431 3.02 14.29 0.16
CA GLU A 431 3.90 14.83 -0.86
C GLU A 431 5.07 13.89 -1.17
N MET A 432 5.66 13.26 -0.16
CA MET A 432 6.79 12.35 -0.35
C MET A 432 6.42 11.13 -1.21
N PRO A 433 5.34 10.38 -0.95
CA PRO A 433 4.88 9.33 -1.85
C PRO A 433 4.42 9.86 -3.23
N ALA A 434 3.78 11.04 -3.30
CA ALA A 434 3.43 11.65 -4.57
C ALA A 434 4.68 11.95 -5.43
N GLN A 435 5.77 12.42 -4.82
CA GLN A 435 7.06 12.64 -5.48
C GLN A 435 7.68 11.31 -5.95
N GLN A 436 7.62 10.25 -5.15
CA GLN A 436 8.10 8.91 -5.52
C GLN A 436 7.38 8.38 -6.76
N LEU A 437 6.07 8.59 -6.82
CA LEU A 437 5.21 8.23 -7.96
C LEU A 437 5.33 9.22 -9.14
N GLY A 438 6.03 10.34 -8.97
CA GLY A 438 6.10 11.38 -10.02
C GLY A 438 4.79 12.12 -10.27
N LEU A 439 3.83 12.10 -9.33
CA LEU A 439 2.55 12.79 -9.41
C LEU A 439 2.77 14.30 -9.17
N LYS A 440 2.34 15.13 -10.12
CA LYS A 440 2.60 16.59 -10.10
C LYS A 440 1.43 17.41 -9.54
N ASP A 441 0.25 16.81 -9.45
CA ASP A 441 -1.00 17.49 -9.09
C ASP A 441 -1.71 16.86 -7.86
N ARG A 442 -1.00 16.06 -7.07
CA ARG A 442 -1.47 15.37 -5.85
C ARG A 442 -0.46 15.50 -4.71
N GLY A 443 -0.88 15.18 -3.50
CA GLY A 443 -0.03 15.22 -2.31
C GLY A 443 0.16 16.62 -1.70
N ARG A 444 -0.53 17.67 -2.22
CA ARG A 444 -0.46 19.05 -1.71
C ARG A 444 -1.85 19.70 -1.63
N ILE A 445 -2.05 20.55 -0.62
CA ILE A 445 -3.15 21.52 -0.60
C ILE A 445 -2.67 22.82 -1.25
N ALA A 446 -2.91 22.93 -2.55
CA ALA A 446 -2.52 24.12 -3.32
C ALA A 446 -3.49 24.34 -4.50
N PRO A 447 -3.70 25.60 -4.96
CA PRO A 447 -4.52 25.86 -6.13
C PRO A 447 -4.04 25.08 -7.36
N GLY A 448 -4.99 24.47 -8.08
CA GLY A 448 -4.73 23.62 -9.26
C GLY A 448 -4.48 22.14 -8.96
N PHE A 449 -4.19 21.77 -7.72
CA PHE A 449 -4.07 20.37 -7.31
C PHE A 449 -5.43 19.68 -7.28
N VAL A 450 -5.44 18.37 -7.44
CA VAL A 450 -6.67 17.55 -7.28
C VAL A 450 -7.12 17.64 -5.82
N ALA A 451 -8.42 17.77 -5.62
CA ALA A 451 -9.03 17.83 -4.30
C ALA A 451 -9.17 16.42 -3.69
N ASP A 452 -8.02 15.75 -3.53
CA ASP A 452 -7.84 14.57 -2.71
C ASP A 452 -7.40 15.05 -1.33
N MET A 453 -8.28 14.95 -0.32
CA MET A 453 -8.07 15.61 0.97
C MET A 453 -8.67 14.80 2.11
N VAL A 454 -8.14 15.01 3.31
CA VAL A 454 -8.66 14.46 4.55
C VAL A 454 -8.83 15.55 5.60
N VAL A 455 -10.00 15.57 6.27
CA VAL A 455 -10.25 16.35 7.48
C VAL A 455 -10.26 15.40 8.66
N PHE A 456 -9.49 15.74 9.68
CA PHE A 456 -9.38 14.93 10.89
C PHE A 456 -9.15 15.78 12.15
N ASP A 457 -9.49 15.20 13.29
CA ASP A 457 -9.23 15.81 14.60
C ASP A 457 -7.88 15.28 15.17
N PRO A 458 -6.84 16.09 15.23
CA PRO A 458 -5.55 15.67 15.79
C PRO A 458 -5.61 15.27 17.27
N ALA A 459 -6.64 15.74 17.99
CA ALA A 459 -6.80 15.45 19.42
C ALA A 459 -7.38 14.05 19.67
N THR A 460 -8.14 13.51 18.72
CA THR A 460 -8.88 12.25 18.89
C THR A 460 -8.52 11.15 17.91
N VAL A 461 -7.83 11.48 16.80
CA VAL A 461 -7.46 10.50 15.77
C VAL A 461 -6.69 9.33 16.38
N ALA A 462 -7.15 8.11 16.08
CA ALA A 462 -6.54 6.86 16.54
C ALA A 462 -7.00 5.68 15.71
N ASP A 463 -6.18 4.62 15.66
CA ASP A 463 -6.61 3.32 15.16
C ASP A 463 -7.67 2.71 16.10
N GLY A 464 -8.68 2.07 15.52
CA GLY A 464 -9.67 1.25 16.24
C GLY A 464 -9.35 -0.23 16.16
N SER A 465 -8.52 -0.61 15.20
CA SER A 465 -8.21 -1.98 14.86
C SER A 465 -7.27 -2.65 15.88
N THR A 466 -7.57 -3.90 16.18
CA THR A 466 -6.78 -4.76 17.08
C THR A 466 -6.67 -6.17 16.47
N MET A 467 -5.83 -7.03 17.05
CA MET A 467 -5.77 -8.44 16.64
C MET A 467 -7.12 -9.16 16.76
N GLN A 468 -7.97 -8.79 17.71
CA GLN A 468 -9.29 -9.37 17.92
C GLN A 468 -10.35 -8.74 17.00
N THR A 469 -10.20 -7.48 16.67
CA THR A 469 -11.11 -6.70 15.81
C THR A 469 -10.32 -5.97 14.72
N PRO A 470 -9.69 -6.70 13.77
CA PRO A 470 -8.70 -6.13 12.84
C PRO A 470 -9.29 -5.10 11.87
N GLN A 471 -10.59 -5.16 11.61
CA GLN A 471 -11.30 -4.25 10.71
C GLN A 471 -12.12 -3.18 11.46
N ALA A 472 -11.88 -3.00 12.77
CA ALA A 472 -12.57 -1.97 13.51
C ALA A 472 -12.18 -0.57 12.97
N PRO A 473 -13.18 0.31 12.74
CA PRO A 473 -12.92 1.60 12.12
C PRO A 473 -12.07 2.50 13.03
N PRO A 474 -11.24 3.37 12.44
CA PRO A 474 -10.50 4.38 13.19
C PRO A 474 -11.42 5.43 13.79
N LYS A 475 -10.87 6.31 14.63
CA LYS A 475 -11.56 7.48 15.19
C LYS A 475 -10.92 8.76 14.67
N GLY A 476 -11.67 9.86 14.70
CA GLY A 476 -11.17 11.20 14.44
C GLY A 476 -10.85 11.49 12.97
N ILE A 477 -11.17 10.60 12.03
CA ILE A 477 -11.24 10.92 10.60
C ILE A 477 -12.67 11.37 10.31
N GLU A 478 -12.85 12.65 10.00
CA GLU A 478 -14.19 13.27 9.90
C GLU A 478 -14.72 13.27 8.46
N ALA A 479 -13.84 13.57 7.49
CA ALA A 479 -14.23 13.51 6.08
C ALA A 479 -13.03 13.22 5.17
N VAL A 480 -13.29 12.51 4.06
CA VAL A 480 -12.31 12.20 3.01
C VAL A 480 -12.90 12.58 1.67
N TRP A 481 -12.15 13.37 0.89
CA TRP A 481 -12.49 13.75 -0.47
C TRP A 481 -11.53 13.04 -1.44
N VAL A 482 -12.10 12.53 -2.53
CA VAL A 482 -11.35 12.01 -3.67
C VAL A 482 -11.88 12.72 -4.92
N SER A 483 -11.00 13.31 -5.69
CA SER A 483 -11.37 14.09 -6.89
C SER A 483 -12.51 15.10 -6.63
N GLY A 484 -12.51 15.74 -5.44
CA GLY A 484 -13.50 16.74 -5.03
C GLY A 484 -14.83 16.20 -4.54
N GLU A 485 -15.06 14.89 -4.50
CA GLU A 485 -16.26 14.25 -3.95
C GLU A 485 -15.97 13.62 -2.58
N ILE A 486 -16.96 13.68 -1.68
CA ILE A 486 -16.84 13.09 -0.34
C ILE A 486 -17.09 11.59 -0.44
N VAL A 487 -16.09 10.78 -0.10
CA VAL A 487 -16.18 9.32 -0.05
C VAL A 487 -16.37 8.78 1.37
N VAL A 488 -15.92 9.54 2.38
CA VAL A 488 -16.18 9.26 3.81
C VAL A 488 -16.67 10.52 4.49
N GLU A 489 -17.71 10.41 5.31
CA GLU A 489 -18.22 11.47 6.15
C GLU A 489 -18.67 10.92 7.50
N ASN A 490 -18.25 11.54 8.62
CA ASN A 490 -18.55 11.09 9.98
C ASN A 490 -18.23 9.60 10.18
N ASN A 491 -17.05 9.18 9.71
CA ASN A 491 -16.56 7.79 9.77
C ASN A 491 -17.44 6.75 9.03
N LYS A 492 -18.20 7.17 8.01
CA LYS A 492 -19.04 6.29 7.17
C LYS A 492 -18.74 6.55 5.70
N VAL A 493 -18.66 5.48 4.92
CA VAL A 493 -18.60 5.59 3.46
C VAL A 493 -19.90 6.16 2.91
N THR A 494 -19.79 6.98 1.87
CA THR A 494 -20.94 7.65 1.23
C THR A 494 -21.50 6.85 0.07
N GLY A 495 -20.75 5.88 -0.46
CA GLY A 495 -21.04 5.15 -1.69
C GLY A 495 -20.67 5.93 -2.96
N ALA A 496 -19.95 7.04 -2.85
CA ALA A 496 -19.38 7.75 -4.01
C ALA A 496 -18.10 7.06 -4.47
N HIS A 497 -17.93 6.91 -5.78
CA HIS A 497 -16.81 6.21 -6.39
C HIS A 497 -16.08 7.11 -7.43
N PRO A 498 -15.48 8.24 -7.00
CA PRO A 498 -14.81 9.17 -7.90
C PRO A 498 -13.35 8.83 -8.19
N GLY A 499 -12.87 7.70 -7.69
CA GLY A 499 -11.49 7.25 -7.83
C GLY A 499 -11.04 7.13 -9.28
N LYS A 500 -9.74 7.28 -9.50
CA LYS A 500 -9.12 7.23 -10.83
C LYS A 500 -8.03 6.18 -10.86
N VAL A 501 -7.87 5.55 -12.01
CA VAL A 501 -6.65 4.82 -12.33
C VAL A 501 -5.56 5.85 -12.61
N LEU A 502 -4.49 5.81 -11.81
CA LEU A 502 -3.32 6.66 -12.01
C LEU A 502 -2.32 5.90 -12.90
N ARG A 503 -1.78 6.58 -13.90
CA ARG A 503 -0.80 6.00 -14.81
C ARG A 503 0.48 6.79 -14.79
N HIS A 504 1.59 6.07 -14.76
CA HIS A 504 2.90 6.67 -14.97
C HIS A 504 3.00 7.19 -16.42
N VAL A 505 3.48 8.41 -16.55
CA VAL A 505 3.79 9.02 -17.84
C VAL A 505 5.30 8.97 -18.03
N PRO A 506 5.81 8.20 -19.01
CA PRO A 506 7.25 8.11 -19.23
C PRO A 506 7.88 9.48 -19.42
N THR A 507 9.01 9.71 -18.76
CA THR A 507 9.80 10.93 -18.98
C THR A 507 10.50 10.80 -20.32
N SER A 508 10.16 11.73 -21.26
CA SER A 508 10.77 11.82 -22.60
C SER A 508 12.25 12.20 -22.53
#